data_0e902f4855c1f974a88c0b12300cb423
#
_entry.id   0e902f4855c1f974a88c0b12300cb423
#
_cell.length_a   1.000
_cell.length_b   1.000
_cell.length_c   1.000
_cell.angle_alpha   90.00
_cell.angle_beta   90.00
_cell.angle_gamma   90.00
#
_symmetry.space_group_name_H-M   'P 1'
#
loop_
_entity.id
_entity.type
_entity.pdbx_description
1 polymer ?
#
loop_
_entity_poly.entity_id
_entity_poly.type
_entity_poly.pdbx_seq_one_letter_code
_entity_poly.pdbx_strand_id
1 'polypeptide(L)'
;MGYLLGVDIGTQGIKGVLLDETLKIVKKAYIEHNYIQPKANWFEHDAEETWWKGFKAIIQKLFTHNSFSPQEIIGIGCSGVSPCMLPVDSRDKPLRNAILYGIDTRAQKEISEITQRLGEKKLLEINKQPLTTQSVGPKILWYKKNEPE
;
A
#
# COMPACT_ATOMS: atom_id res chain seq x y z
N MET A 1 14.58 27.00 -8.99
CA MET A 1 14.52 25.77 -9.78
C MET A 1 13.61 24.82 -9.03
N GLY A 2 12.57 24.32 -9.69
CA GLY A 2 11.61 23.44 -9.01
C GLY A 2 11.96 21.97 -9.22
N TYR A 3 11.60 21.12 -8.23
CA TYR A 3 11.81 19.68 -8.32
C TYR A 3 10.50 18.94 -8.13
N LEU A 4 10.36 17.79 -8.80
CA LEU A 4 9.27 16.84 -8.63
C LEU A 4 9.78 15.64 -7.84
N LEU A 5 9.04 15.25 -6.81
CA LEU A 5 9.35 14.09 -5.97
C LEU A 5 8.40 12.94 -6.31
N GLY A 6 8.95 11.80 -6.73
CA GLY A 6 8.22 10.54 -6.88
C GLY A 6 8.57 9.56 -5.78
N VAL A 7 7.57 8.94 -5.15
CA VAL A 7 7.77 7.88 -4.14
C VAL A 7 6.89 6.69 -4.48
N ASP A 8 7.49 5.51 -4.52
CA ASP A 8 6.81 4.23 -4.69
C ASP A 8 7.01 3.36 -3.45
N ILE A 9 5.92 3.05 -2.75
CA ILE A 9 5.92 2.20 -1.55
C ILE A 9 5.56 0.78 -1.99
N GLY A 10 6.58 -0.04 -2.24
CA GLY A 10 6.42 -1.41 -2.71
C GLY A 10 6.29 -2.44 -1.58
N THR A 11 6.19 -3.71 -1.95
CA THR A 11 6.05 -4.83 -0.99
C THR A 11 7.34 -5.09 -0.19
N GLN A 12 8.50 -4.86 -0.79
CA GLN A 12 9.80 -5.19 -0.19
C GLN A 12 10.76 -3.98 -0.17
N GLY A 13 10.24 -2.80 -0.39
CA GLY A 13 11.06 -1.59 -0.34
C GLY A 13 10.37 -0.37 -0.90
N ILE A 14 10.94 0.79 -0.56
CA ILE A 14 10.46 2.10 -0.99
C ILE A 14 11.49 2.69 -1.92
N LYS A 15 11.04 3.15 -3.08
CA LYS A 15 11.84 3.87 -4.06
C LYS A 15 11.48 5.34 -4.04
N GLY A 16 12.47 6.19 -4.12
CA GLY A 16 12.30 7.62 -4.25
C GLY A 16 13.08 8.14 -5.46
N VAL A 17 12.51 9.08 -6.18
CA VAL A 17 13.14 9.77 -7.29
C VAL A 17 12.90 11.27 -7.19
N LEU A 18 13.93 12.03 -7.46
CA LEU A 18 13.85 13.48 -7.61
C LEU A 18 14.14 13.85 -9.07
N LEU A 19 13.25 14.64 -9.67
CA LEU A 19 13.33 15.10 -11.05
C LEU A 19 13.43 16.61 -11.06
N ASP A 20 14.15 17.17 -12.03
CA ASP A 20 14.08 18.59 -12.35
C ASP A 20 12.85 18.93 -13.24
N GLU A 21 12.64 20.19 -13.55
CA GLU A 21 11.52 20.69 -14.38
C GLU A 21 11.55 20.15 -15.82
N THR A 22 12.69 19.61 -16.28
CA THR A 22 12.84 18.93 -17.58
C THR A 22 12.58 17.43 -17.51
N LEU A 23 12.13 16.93 -16.34
CA LEU A 23 11.91 15.51 -16.02
C LEU A 23 13.19 14.66 -16.02
N LYS A 24 14.34 15.28 -15.94
CA LYS A 24 15.61 14.58 -15.79
C LYS A 24 15.79 14.14 -14.34
N ILE A 25 16.21 12.89 -14.15
CA ILE A 25 16.47 12.36 -12.81
C ILE A 25 17.70 13.03 -12.21
N VAL A 26 17.49 13.72 -11.11
CA VAL A 26 18.54 14.38 -10.31
C VAL A 26 19.08 13.43 -9.25
N LYS A 27 18.21 12.67 -8.59
CA LYS A 27 18.60 11.69 -7.57
C LYS A 27 17.62 10.53 -7.47
N LYS A 28 18.14 9.38 -7.05
CA LYS A 28 17.34 8.18 -6.69
C LYS A 28 17.75 7.71 -5.32
N ALA A 29 16.81 7.11 -4.61
CA ALA A 29 17.06 6.41 -3.36
C ALA A 29 16.20 5.14 -3.27
N TYR A 30 16.65 4.19 -2.47
CA TYR A 30 15.95 2.96 -2.16
C TYR A 30 16.14 2.61 -0.69
N ILE A 31 15.07 2.14 -0.05
CA ILE A 31 15.07 1.60 1.30
C ILE A 31 14.39 0.25 1.24
N GLU A 32 15.10 -0.78 1.64
CA GLU A 32 14.56 -2.13 1.75
C GLU A 32 13.73 -2.27 3.03
N HIS A 33 12.66 -3.04 2.94
CA HIS A 33 11.89 -3.52 4.08
C HIS A 33 11.27 -4.86 3.75
N ASN A 34 10.76 -5.55 4.76
CA ASN A 34 10.09 -6.84 4.60
C ASN A 34 8.62 -6.74 5.01
N TYR A 35 7.82 -7.67 4.53
CA TYR A 35 6.49 -7.91 5.04
C TYR A 35 6.54 -8.70 6.35
N ILE A 36 5.48 -8.60 7.15
CA ILE A 36 5.23 -9.43 8.32
C ILE A 36 4.41 -10.63 7.86
N GLN A 37 4.79 -11.83 8.30
CA GLN A 37 4.06 -13.08 7.99
C GLN A 37 3.61 -13.76 9.29
N PRO A 38 2.47 -13.39 9.87
CA PRO A 38 2.00 -13.92 11.15
C PRO A 38 1.66 -15.42 11.10
N LYS A 39 1.19 -15.88 9.93
CA LYS A 39 0.83 -17.28 9.62
C LYS A 39 1.17 -17.58 8.17
N ALA A 40 1.20 -18.85 7.81
CA ALA A 40 1.32 -19.26 6.41
C ALA A 40 0.25 -18.58 5.54
N ASN A 41 0.66 -18.00 4.42
CA ASN A 41 -0.19 -17.28 3.45
C ASN A 41 -0.89 -16.01 3.98
N TRP A 42 -0.45 -15.46 5.11
CA TRP A 42 -0.85 -14.16 5.64
C TRP A 42 0.30 -13.18 5.48
N PHE A 43 0.06 -12.07 4.82
CA PHE A 43 1.09 -11.08 4.52
C PHE A 43 0.60 -9.70 4.91
N GLU A 44 1.38 -9.01 5.74
CA GLU A 44 1.01 -7.75 6.37
C GLU A 44 2.13 -6.71 6.29
N HIS A 45 1.74 -5.45 6.32
CA HIS A 45 2.62 -4.33 6.61
C HIS A 45 2.11 -3.55 7.82
N ASP A 46 3.02 -3.14 8.67
CA ASP A 46 2.76 -2.07 9.64
C ASP A 46 2.73 -0.74 8.89
N ALA A 47 1.57 -0.07 8.86
CA ALA A 47 1.40 1.15 8.09
C ALA A 47 2.23 2.32 8.66
N GLU A 48 2.40 2.41 9.99
CA GLU A 48 3.20 3.47 10.61
C GLU A 48 4.70 3.24 10.40
N GLU A 49 5.18 2.01 10.66
CA GLU A 49 6.60 1.68 10.57
C GLU A 49 7.06 1.56 9.10
N THR A 50 6.31 0.79 8.29
CA THR A 50 6.73 0.49 6.93
C THR A 50 6.40 1.62 5.97
N TRP A 51 5.15 2.12 5.98
CA TRP A 51 4.74 3.10 4.98
C TRP A 51 5.09 4.52 5.39
N TRP A 52 4.61 4.99 6.55
CA TRP A 52 4.79 6.39 6.95
C TRP A 52 6.23 6.74 7.34
N LYS A 53 6.86 5.93 8.20
CA LYS A 53 8.29 6.13 8.54
C LYS A 53 9.19 5.89 7.35
N GLY A 54 8.87 4.88 6.53
CA GLY A 54 9.59 4.61 5.30
C GLY A 54 9.49 5.75 4.28
N PHE A 55 8.30 6.35 4.11
CA PHE A 55 8.11 7.56 3.30
C PHE A 55 8.99 8.72 3.78
N LYS A 56 8.99 8.99 5.08
CA LYS A 56 9.86 10.04 5.66
C LYS A 56 11.34 9.73 5.46
N ALA A 57 11.75 8.49 5.68
CA ALA A 57 13.15 8.07 5.56
C ALA A 57 13.66 8.16 4.11
N ILE A 58 12.84 7.80 3.10
CA ILE A 58 13.26 7.92 1.69
C ILE A 58 13.43 9.37 1.28
N ILE A 59 12.58 10.27 1.78
CA ILE A 59 12.72 11.72 1.55
C ILE A 59 14.02 12.21 2.19
N GLN A 60 14.28 11.89 3.44
CA GLN A 60 15.54 12.27 4.12
C GLN A 60 16.75 11.79 3.32
N LYS A 61 16.73 10.54 2.84
CA LYS A 61 17.82 9.96 2.04
C LYS A 61 18.02 10.68 0.70
N LEU A 62 16.93 11.15 0.07
CA LEU A 62 17.03 11.96 -1.16
C LEU A 62 17.65 13.32 -0.90
N PHE A 63 17.39 13.94 0.26
CA PHE A 63 17.91 15.27 0.61
C PHE A 63 19.28 15.26 1.31
N THR A 64 19.78 14.09 1.73
CA THR A 64 21.11 14.01 2.38
C THR A 64 22.23 14.34 1.39
N HIS A 65 23.16 15.18 1.81
CA HIS A 65 24.35 15.59 1.05
C HIS A 65 24.05 16.26 -0.31
N ASN A 66 23.01 17.10 -0.37
CA ASN A 66 22.65 17.83 -1.60
C ASN A 66 22.54 19.34 -1.34
N SER A 67 22.59 20.09 -2.45
CA SER A 67 22.45 21.56 -2.46
C SER A 67 21.00 22.04 -2.61
N PHE A 68 20.02 21.12 -2.85
CA PHE A 68 18.63 21.51 -3.01
C PHE A 68 17.85 21.37 -1.69
N SER A 69 16.85 22.24 -1.54
CA SER A 69 16.02 22.39 -0.34
C SER A 69 14.64 21.73 -0.52
N PRO A 70 14.01 21.21 0.56
CA PRO A 70 12.62 20.76 0.51
C PRO A 70 11.63 21.82 0.00
N GLN A 71 11.92 23.12 0.19
CA GLN A 71 11.11 24.24 -0.29
C GLN A 71 11.11 24.39 -1.82
N GLU A 72 12.04 23.74 -2.50
CA GLU A 72 12.09 23.72 -3.96
C GLU A 72 11.22 22.60 -4.57
N ILE A 73 10.57 21.76 -3.75
CA ILE A 73 9.63 20.73 -4.24
C ILE A 73 8.33 21.40 -4.66
N ILE A 74 8.03 21.32 -5.96
CA ILE A 74 6.83 21.91 -6.57
C ILE A 74 5.70 20.88 -6.77
N GLY A 75 5.98 19.59 -6.62
CA GLY A 75 4.97 18.52 -6.72
C GLY A 75 5.47 17.20 -6.16
N ILE A 76 4.53 16.40 -5.61
CA ILE A 76 4.79 15.06 -5.10
C ILE A 76 3.83 14.08 -5.76
N GLY A 77 4.36 13.00 -6.34
CA GLY A 77 3.60 11.87 -6.83
C GLY A 77 3.91 10.63 -5.99
N CYS A 78 2.86 9.91 -5.58
CA CYS A 78 3.00 8.67 -4.83
C CYS A 78 2.35 7.51 -5.57
N SER A 79 3.02 6.36 -5.57
CA SER A 79 2.45 5.05 -5.86
C SER A 79 2.69 4.10 -4.69
N GLY A 80 1.99 2.98 -4.67
CA GLY A 80 2.18 2.03 -3.58
C GLY A 80 1.55 0.68 -3.85
N VAL A 81 1.91 -0.27 -2.99
CA VAL A 81 1.38 -1.62 -2.99
C VAL A 81 -0.16 -1.59 -2.87
N SER A 82 -0.84 -2.19 -3.85
CA SER A 82 -2.29 -2.13 -3.98
C SER A 82 -2.82 -3.41 -4.66
N PRO A 83 -4.08 -3.80 -4.36
CA PRO A 83 -4.98 -3.30 -3.34
C PRO A 83 -4.68 -3.89 -1.96
N CYS A 84 -4.58 -3.05 -0.93
CA CYS A 84 -4.43 -3.47 0.47
C CYS A 84 -5.66 -3.08 1.30
N MET A 85 -5.88 -3.76 2.42
CA MET A 85 -6.93 -3.42 3.39
C MET A 85 -6.30 -3.00 4.71
N LEU A 86 -6.53 -1.76 5.12
CA LEU A 86 -6.11 -1.19 6.39
C LEU A 86 -7.33 -0.59 7.10
N PRO A 87 -7.82 -1.18 8.19
CA PRO A 87 -8.85 -0.54 8.99
C PRO A 87 -8.23 0.55 9.86
N VAL A 88 -8.92 1.66 9.98
CA VAL A 88 -8.52 2.80 10.81
C VAL A 88 -9.66 3.24 11.72
N ASP A 89 -9.33 3.86 12.83
CA ASP A 89 -10.31 4.48 13.72
C ASP A 89 -10.77 5.87 13.21
N SER A 90 -11.64 6.52 13.96
CA SER A 90 -12.14 7.88 13.65
C SER A 90 -11.07 8.99 13.71
N ARG A 91 -9.87 8.68 14.13
CA ARG A 91 -8.70 9.58 14.19
C ARG A 91 -7.61 9.15 13.20
N ASP A 92 -7.97 8.35 12.20
CA ASP A 92 -7.07 7.82 11.17
C ASP A 92 -5.92 6.93 11.70
N LYS A 93 -6.11 6.34 12.91
CA LYS A 93 -5.12 5.43 13.48
C LYS A 93 -5.36 4.00 13.02
N PRO A 94 -4.33 3.30 12.52
CA PRO A 94 -4.45 1.89 12.18
C PRO A 94 -4.93 1.05 13.36
N LEU A 95 -5.96 0.25 13.17
CA LEU A 95 -6.47 -0.70 14.16
C LEU A 95 -5.68 -2.01 14.16
N ARG A 96 -4.96 -2.26 13.09
CA ARG A 96 -4.09 -3.41 12.88
C ARG A 96 -3.13 -3.17 11.73
N ASN A 97 -2.22 -4.11 11.47
CA ASN A 97 -1.40 -4.13 10.25
C ASN A 97 -2.27 -4.26 9.00
N ALA A 98 -1.85 -3.63 7.92
CA ALA A 98 -2.50 -3.74 6.62
C ALA A 98 -2.42 -5.17 6.09
N ILE A 99 -3.55 -5.71 5.63
CA ILE A 99 -3.60 -6.96 4.87
C ILE A 99 -3.21 -6.67 3.43
N LEU A 100 -2.14 -7.31 2.96
CA LEU A 100 -1.61 -7.05 1.63
C LEU A 100 -2.52 -7.61 0.53
N TYR A 101 -2.21 -7.26 -0.70
CA TYR A 101 -2.92 -7.61 -1.93
C TYR A 101 -3.04 -9.14 -2.15
N GLY A 102 -3.02 -9.60 -3.39
CA GLY A 102 -3.31 -10.98 -3.78
C GLY A 102 -2.37 -12.08 -3.25
N ILE A 103 -1.23 -11.72 -2.66
CA ILE A 103 -0.35 -12.69 -1.99
C ILE A 103 -0.96 -13.20 -0.68
N ASP A 104 -1.80 -12.39 -0.01
CA ASP A 104 -2.51 -12.79 1.20
C ASP A 104 -3.80 -13.54 0.83
N THR A 105 -3.91 -14.76 1.31
CA THR A 105 -5.05 -15.65 0.96
C THR A 105 -5.99 -15.91 2.14
N ARG A 106 -5.89 -15.14 3.25
CA ARG A 106 -6.69 -15.38 4.46
C ARG A 106 -8.21 -15.32 4.24
N ALA A 107 -8.67 -14.52 3.29
CA ALA A 107 -10.09 -14.29 3.00
C ALA A 107 -10.68 -15.24 1.93
N GLN A 108 -10.05 -16.39 1.67
CA GLN A 108 -10.52 -17.35 0.65
C GLN A 108 -11.93 -17.87 0.92
N LYS A 109 -12.28 -18.08 2.20
CA LYS A 109 -13.65 -18.49 2.59
C LYS A 109 -14.66 -17.40 2.28
N GLU A 110 -14.32 -16.15 2.53
CA GLU A 110 -15.18 -14.99 2.27
C GLU A 110 -15.37 -14.74 0.78
N ILE A 111 -14.36 -15.02 -0.06
CA ILE A 111 -14.51 -15.02 -1.52
C ILE A 111 -15.60 -16.01 -1.93
N SER A 112 -15.50 -17.26 -1.46
CA SER A 112 -16.46 -18.30 -1.77
C SER A 112 -17.87 -17.96 -1.27
N GLU A 113 -17.99 -17.47 -0.04
CA GLU A 113 -19.27 -17.06 0.57
C GLU A 113 -19.96 -15.94 -0.22
N ILE A 114 -19.23 -14.88 -0.55
CA ILE A 114 -19.78 -13.75 -1.33
C ILE A 114 -20.19 -14.25 -2.74
N THR A 115 -19.37 -15.09 -3.34
CA THR A 115 -19.64 -15.64 -4.69
C THR A 115 -20.91 -16.50 -4.68
N GLN A 116 -21.08 -17.38 -3.68
CA GLN A 116 -22.29 -18.17 -3.52
C GLN A 116 -23.53 -17.33 -3.26
N ARG A 117 -23.41 -16.29 -2.43
CA ARG A 117 -24.52 -15.43 -2.04
C ARG A 117 -25.00 -14.52 -3.16
N LEU A 118 -24.11 -13.94 -3.94
CA LEU A 118 -24.45 -12.98 -4.99
C LEU A 118 -24.61 -13.62 -6.37
N GLY A 119 -23.92 -14.75 -6.62
CA GLY A 119 -23.81 -15.39 -7.91
C GLY A 119 -22.74 -14.74 -8.80
N GLU A 120 -22.04 -15.57 -9.58
CA GLU A 120 -20.95 -15.13 -10.46
C GLU A 120 -21.40 -14.06 -11.46
N LYS A 121 -22.59 -14.25 -12.07
CA LYS A 121 -23.11 -13.30 -13.05
C LYS A 121 -23.25 -11.90 -12.48
N LYS A 122 -23.83 -11.75 -11.28
CA LYS A 122 -24.01 -10.46 -10.62
C LYS A 122 -22.66 -9.85 -10.21
N LEU A 123 -21.72 -10.66 -9.77
CA LEU A 123 -20.35 -10.20 -9.45
C LEU A 123 -19.65 -9.65 -10.69
N LEU A 124 -19.76 -10.34 -11.84
CA LEU A 124 -19.22 -9.86 -13.11
C LEU A 124 -19.90 -8.56 -13.59
N GLU A 125 -21.20 -8.41 -13.37
CA GLU A 125 -21.92 -7.17 -13.68
C GLU A 125 -21.41 -5.98 -12.84
N ILE A 126 -21.14 -6.20 -11.54
CA ILE A 126 -20.70 -5.15 -10.60
C ILE A 126 -19.21 -4.86 -10.73
N ASN A 127 -18.38 -5.89 -10.61
CA ASN A 127 -16.91 -5.74 -10.51
C ASN A 127 -16.19 -5.82 -11.86
N LYS A 128 -16.89 -6.26 -12.93
CA LYS A 128 -16.31 -6.58 -14.25
C LYS A 128 -15.27 -7.71 -14.23
N GLN A 129 -15.12 -8.39 -13.10
CA GLN A 129 -14.22 -9.52 -12.89
C GLN A 129 -14.69 -10.38 -11.70
N PRO A 130 -14.33 -11.66 -11.63
CA PRO A 130 -14.61 -12.49 -10.46
C PRO A 130 -13.86 -11.97 -9.22
N LEU A 131 -14.35 -12.37 -8.04
CA LEU A 131 -13.62 -12.12 -6.79
C LEU A 131 -12.38 -13.01 -6.73
N THR A 132 -11.27 -12.43 -6.32
CA THR A 132 -9.99 -13.11 -6.13
C THR A 132 -9.34 -12.64 -4.82
N THR A 133 -8.16 -13.16 -4.50
CA THR A 133 -7.34 -12.68 -3.38
C THR A 133 -6.92 -11.20 -3.54
N GLN A 134 -7.02 -10.64 -4.74
CA GLN A 134 -6.85 -9.20 -4.99
C GLN A 134 -8.05 -8.35 -4.49
N SER A 135 -9.20 -8.96 -4.29
CA SER A 135 -10.42 -8.24 -3.94
C SER A 135 -10.40 -7.80 -2.47
N VAL A 136 -10.66 -6.51 -2.23
CA VAL A 136 -10.68 -5.93 -0.87
C VAL A 136 -11.95 -6.32 -0.09
N GLY A 137 -13.11 -6.39 -0.74
CA GLY A 137 -14.39 -6.73 -0.10
C GLY A 137 -14.35 -8.00 0.75
N PRO A 138 -13.83 -9.14 0.25
CA PRO A 138 -13.63 -10.34 1.06
C PRO A 138 -12.74 -10.13 2.29
N LYS A 139 -11.68 -9.32 2.20
CA LYS A 139 -10.81 -8.99 3.33
C LYS A 139 -11.54 -8.17 4.41
N ILE A 140 -12.41 -7.25 3.99
CA ILE A 140 -13.28 -6.49 4.91
C ILE A 140 -14.24 -7.44 5.63
N LEU A 141 -14.87 -8.38 4.91
CA LEU A 141 -15.75 -9.38 5.50
C LEU A 141 -15.00 -10.30 6.46
N TRP A 142 -13.78 -10.73 6.08
CA TRP A 142 -12.90 -11.50 6.95
C TRP A 142 -12.60 -10.74 8.25
N TYR A 143 -12.21 -9.46 8.15
CA TYR A 143 -11.91 -8.61 9.30
C TYR A 143 -13.12 -8.49 10.24
N LYS A 144 -14.30 -8.18 9.69
CA LYS A 144 -15.55 -8.11 10.47
C LYS A 144 -15.86 -9.38 11.24
N LYS A 145 -15.51 -10.56 10.70
CA LYS A 145 -15.80 -11.85 11.33
C LYS A 145 -14.77 -12.29 12.36
N ASN A 146 -13.51 -11.95 12.15
CA ASN A 146 -12.40 -12.50 12.92
C ASN A 146 -11.80 -11.52 13.92
N GLU A 147 -11.98 -10.22 13.69
CA GLU A 147 -11.46 -9.13 14.52
C GLU A 147 -12.53 -8.03 14.65
N PRO A 148 -13.68 -8.30 15.29
CA PRO A 148 -14.86 -7.42 15.28
C PRO A 148 -14.75 -6.19 16.20
N GLU A 149 -13.69 -6.04 17.01
CA GLU A 149 -13.51 -4.96 18.00
C GLU A 149 -12.91 -3.68 17.39
#